data_3f63fb9bb134c480a2e59f1cbc19555e
#
_entry.id   3f63fb9bb134c480a2e59f1cbc19555e
#
_cell.length_a   1.000
_cell.length_b   1.000
_cell.length_c   1.000
_cell.angle_alpha   90.00
_cell.angle_beta   90.00
_cell.angle_gamma   90.00
#
_symmetry.space_group_name_H-M   'P 1'
#
loop_
_entity.id
_entity.type
_entity.pdbx_description
1 polymer ?
#
loop_
_entity_poly.entity_id
_entity_poly.type
_entity_poly.pdbx_seq_one_letter_code
_entity_poly.pdbx_strand_id
1 'polypeptide(L)'
;MPKIRRRVGKKSNHMKKSILFLLLACSIYSYGATAAKTQQVKRYAISETAMLNRFLDYVAIESASFYPTADEYPMTDGQKEMGDRLAADAKKLHADVTLSQWGYVYVNIPSNVKKQVPTIGVVCHMDITPETPSKGIKPTVLKYEGGIINLGNGIIDPNTPQGADLNNLIGKTLIHTDGTTILGGDDKNGCAILMSIIETVQKKGFKHGPLQFVFCPNEDVGLAALKIDTTYFNPDILIDVDLDGGQKVAVSNFTAEGLKVRFVGNDVHPAAAKELHLADALAAVSTYIARMPLQYRPENTEGKQGYIQAYQLEQLSDKVSYTIETRIRYFDKKEGDEFNRILRENLQYVRESFPYVKVEIMNEGLQYANVEYTMHPQSIPLIKAAATRCQIELDFEDLRAGTTAAMLSTKGLPGGMSLFSGQHNEHSVYEYSVLEEMYDAYILLLTMIDEIQK
;
A
#
# COMPACT_ATOMS: atom_id res chain seq x y z
N MET A 1 -40.58 23.36 -70.31
CA MET A 1 -40.37 23.18 -68.88
C MET A 1 -38.96 23.58 -68.51
N PRO A 2 -38.70 24.62 -67.67
CA PRO A 2 -37.36 25.13 -67.46
C PRO A 2 -36.69 24.39 -66.25
N LYS A 3 -35.40 24.11 -66.39
CA LYS A 3 -34.51 23.51 -65.35
C LYS A 3 -34.13 24.56 -64.33
N ILE A 4 -34.50 24.32 -63.08
CA ILE A 4 -34.06 25.12 -61.92
C ILE A 4 -32.68 24.61 -61.47
N ARG A 5 -31.63 25.43 -61.62
CA ARG A 5 -30.30 25.23 -61.05
C ARG A 5 -30.31 25.74 -59.59
N ARG A 6 -30.15 24.82 -58.59
CA ARG A 6 -29.88 25.20 -57.21
C ARG A 6 -28.39 25.57 -57.07
N ARG A 7 -28.10 26.81 -56.67
CA ARG A 7 -26.80 27.25 -56.18
C ARG A 7 -26.61 26.73 -54.77
N VAL A 8 -25.68 25.79 -54.54
CA VAL A 8 -25.23 25.38 -53.22
C VAL A 8 -24.12 26.33 -52.77
N GLY A 9 -24.35 27.03 -51.66
CA GLY A 9 -23.49 28.11 -51.20
C GLY A 9 -22.18 27.65 -50.57
N LYS A 10 -21.10 28.35 -50.92
CA LYS A 10 -19.71 28.20 -50.43
C LYS A 10 -19.49 28.76 -48.98
N LYS A 11 -20.45 28.65 -48.05
CA LYS A 11 -20.31 29.22 -46.70
C LYS A 11 -19.87 28.23 -45.59
N SER A 12 -19.73 26.92 -45.86
CA SER A 12 -19.46 25.89 -44.85
C SER A 12 -17.98 25.70 -44.50
N ASN A 13 -17.02 26.10 -45.34
CA ASN A 13 -15.59 25.79 -45.11
C ASN A 13 -14.83 26.79 -44.22
N HIS A 14 -15.28 28.04 -44.12
CA HIS A 14 -14.61 29.01 -43.23
C HIS A 14 -14.94 28.78 -41.75
N MET A 15 -16.17 28.38 -41.44
CA MET A 15 -16.60 28.15 -40.05
C MET A 15 -15.94 26.91 -39.46
N LYS A 16 -15.73 25.84 -40.23
CA LYS A 16 -15.00 24.63 -39.79
C LYS A 16 -13.50 24.90 -39.54
N LYS A 17 -12.86 25.74 -40.37
CA LYS A 17 -11.46 26.14 -40.19
C LYS A 17 -11.27 27.02 -38.93
N SER A 18 -12.19 27.95 -38.68
CA SER A 18 -12.13 28.82 -37.49
C SER A 18 -12.35 28.04 -36.19
N ILE A 19 -13.25 27.05 -36.14
CA ILE A 19 -13.49 26.20 -34.96
C ILE A 19 -12.27 25.27 -34.72
N LEU A 20 -11.65 24.73 -35.80
CA LEU A 20 -10.45 23.92 -35.65
C LEU A 20 -9.25 24.74 -35.15
N PHE A 21 -9.10 26.01 -35.59
CA PHE A 21 -8.05 26.91 -35.10
C PHE A 21 -8.28 27.35 -33.65
N LEU A 22 -9.54 27.54 -33.21
CA LEU A 22 -9.87 27.85 -31.81
C LEU A 22 -9.60 26.66 -30.93
N LEU A 23 -9.94 25.43 -31.34
CA LEU A 23 -9.68 24.21 -30.59
C LEU A 23 -8.17 23.94 -30.49
N LEU A 24 -7.40 24.15 -31.55
CA LEU A 24 -5.93 24.04 -31.50
C LEU A 24 -5.29 25.11 -30.62
N ALA A 25 -5.76 26.37 -30.72
CA ALA A 25 -5.27 27.45 -29.88
C ALA A 25 -5.60 27.24 -28.37
N CYS A 26 -6.80 26.74 -28.05
CA CYS A 26 -7.17 26.39 -26.69
C CYS A 26 -6.34 25.21 -26.15
N SER A 27 -6.03 24.21 -26.99
CA SER A 27 -5.17 23.08 -26.57
C SER A 27 -3.71 23.49 -26.36
N ILE A 28 -3.16 24.34 -27.21
CA ILE A 28 -1.80 24.88 -27.05
C ILE A 28 -1.71 25.81 -25.83
N TYR A 29 -2.76 26.62 -25.57
CA TYR A 29 -2.78 27.50 -24.41
C TYR A 29 -2.95 26.75 -23.10
N SER A 30 -3.76 25.69 -23.07
CA SER A 30 -3.89 24.81 -21.90
C SER A 30 -2.61 24.00 -21.66
N TYR A 31 -1.96 23.50 -22.69
CA TYR A 31 -0.70 22.76 -22.58
C TYR A 31 0.45 23.65 -22.07
N GLY A 32 0.58 24.87 -22.60
CA GLY A 32 1.55 25.85 -22.12
C GLY A 32 1.33 26.32 -20.67
N ALA A 33 0.06 26.47 -20.28
CA ALA A 33 -0.28 26.84 -18.90
C ALA A 33 0.00 25.71 -17.90
N THR A 34 -0.22 24.45 -18.31
CA THR A 34 0.06 23.27 -17.50
C THR A 34 1.56 23.07 -17.29
N ALA A 35 2.36 23.15 -18.37
CA ALA A 35 3.82 23.07 -18.31
C ALA A 35 4.43 24.18 -17.41
N ALA A 36 3.95 25.42 -17.49
CA ALA A 36 4.40 26.52 -16.64
C ALA A 36 4.09 26.28 -15.15
N LYS A 37 2.95 25.67 -14.83
CA LYS A 37 2.54 25.37 -13.45
C LYS A 37 3.37 24.23 -12.84
N THR A 38 3.78 23.23 -13.64
CA THR A 38 4.69 22.16 -13.18
C THR A 38 6.09 22.70 -12.91
N GLN A 39 6.59 23.59 -13.78
CA GLN A 39 7.86 24.29 -13.54
C GLN A 39 7.85 25.09 -12.23
N GLN A 40 6.70 25.58 -11.79
CA GLN A 40 6.58 26.30 -10.52
C GLN A 40 6.88 25.41 -9.31
N VAL A 41 6.45 24.16 -9.29
CA VAL A 41 6.75 23.19 -8.21
C VAL A 41 8.20 22.73 -8.31
N LYS A 42 8.66 22.33 -9.50
CA LYS A 42 10.02 21.82 -9.75
C LYS A 42 11.13 22.80 -9.33
N ARG A 43 10.90 24.12 -9.34
CA ARG A 43 11.92 25.12 -8.90
C ARG A 43 12.27 25.03 -7.40
N TYR A 44 11.39 24.43 -6.57
CA TYR A 44 11.64 24.21 -5.16
C TYR A 44 12.14 22.79 -4.87
N ALA A 45 11.97 21.87 -5.80
CA ALA A 45 12.33 20.48 -5.64
C ALA A 45 13.84 20.31 -5.31
N ILE A 46 14.16 19.25 -4.59
CA ILE A 46 15.54 18.79 -4.46
C ILE A 46 15.96 18.11 -5.75
N SER A 47 17.27 17.86 -5.92
CA SER A 47 17.77 17.09 -7.06
C SER A 47 17.60 15.58 -6.83
N GLU A 48 17.53 14.82 -7.92
CA GLU A 48 17.58 13.34 -7.88
C GLU A 48 18.81 12.84 -7.10
N THR A 49 19.98 13.47 -7.28
CA THR A 49 21.18 13.13 -6.53
C THR A 49 21.02 13.32 -5.03
N ALA A 50 20.33 14.39 -4.59
CA ALA A 50 20.09 14.60 -3.16
C ALA A 50 19.12 13.54 -2.59
N MET A 51 18.12 13.12 -3.36
CA MET A 51 17.22 12.04 -2.99
C MET A 51 17.95 10.69 -2.94
N LEU A 52 18.78 10.38 -3.93
CA LEU A 52 19.60 9.17 -3.96
C LEU A 52 20.50 9.08 -2.71
N ASN A 53 21.21 10.15 -2.39
CA ASN A 53 22.11 10.16 -1.22
C ASN A 53 21.32 9.93 0.08
N ARG A 54 20.15 10.55 0.23
CA ARG A 54 19.27 10.34 1.38
C ARG A 54 18.81 8.89 1.46
N PHE A 55 18.38 8.30 0.36
CA PHE A 55 17.99 6.90 0.29
C PHE A 55 19.14 5.97 0.69
N LEU A 56 20.32 6.16 0.13
CA LEU A 56 21.51 5.38 0.46
C LEU A 56 21.89 5.49 1.95
N ASP A 57 21.73 6.66 2.55
CA ASP A 57 21.93 6.86 3.98
C ASP A 57 20.91 6.06 4.83
N TYR A 58 19.67 5.96 4.38
CA TYR A 58 18.60 5.25 5.11
C TYR A 58 18.72 3.73 4.96
N VAL A 59 19.02 3.21 3.78
CA VAL A 59 19.21 1.75 3.61
C VAL A 59 20.45 1.23 4.32
N ALA A 60 21.42 2.08 4.66
CA ALA A 60 22.57 1.71 5.47
C ALA A 60 22.21 1.35 6.93
N ILE A 61 21.02 1.77 7.41
CA ILE A 61 20.50 1.43 8.75
C ILE A 61 19.73 0.12 8.64
N GLU A 62 20.19 -0.92 9.31
CA GLU A 62 19.49 -2.21 9.34
C GLU A 62 18.35 -2.14 10.35
N SER A 63 17.12 -1.95 9.86
CA SER A 63 15.91 -1.72 10.66
C SER A 63 14.88 -2.86 10.57
N ALA A 64 15.35 -4.10 10.40
CA ALA A 64 14.46 -5.24 10.30
C ALA A 64 13.54 -5.37 11.52
N SER A 65 12.25 -5.61 11.26
CA SER A 65 11.27 -6.00 12.26
C SER A 65 11.41 -7.49 12.63
N PHE A 66 10.59 -8.00 13.51
CA PHE A 66 10.45 -9.43 13.77
C PHE A 66 8.99 -9.73 14.19
N TYR A 67 8.54 -10.93 13.90
CA TYR A 67 7.20 -11.38 14.32
C TYR A 67 7.16 -11.49 15.84
N PRO A 68 6.24 -10.75 16.51
CA PRO A 68 6.17 -10.74 17.95
C PRO A 68 5.66 -12.08 18.51
N THR A 69 6.12 -12.42 19.71
CA THR A 69 5.37 -13.31 20.58
C THR A 69 4.12 -12.59 21.09
N ALA A 70 3.08 -13.33 21.48
CA ALA A 70 1.80 -12.76 21.89
C ALA A 70 1.96 -11.57 22.86
N ASP A 71 1.18 -10.51 22.64
CA ASP A 71 1.07 -9.30 23.47
C ASP A 71 2.30 -8.35 23.50
N GLU A 72 3.35 -8.61 22.71
CA GLU A 72 4.50 -7.71 22.56
C GLU A 72 4.32 -6.74 21.40
N TYR A 73 4.82 -5.51 21.57
CA TYR A 73 5.07 -4.59 20.46
C TYR A 73 6.58 -4.52 20.29
N PRO A 74 7.14 -5.30 19.35
CA PRO A 74 8.57 -5.40 19.16
C PRO A 74 9.14 -4.07 18.68
N MET A 75 10.35 -3.77 19.15
CA MET A 75 11.09 -2.60 18.70
C MET A 75 12.57 -2.96 18.65
N THR A 76 13.07 -3.22 17.45
CA THR A 76 14.50 -3.54 17.26
C THR A 76 15.36 -2.29 17.47
N ASP A 77 16.63 -2.50 17.80
CA ASP A 77 17.56 -1.37 17.96
C ASP A 77 17.76 -0.65 16.63
N GLY A 78 17.72 -1.36 15.50
CA GLY A 78 17.76 -0.76 14.17
C GLY A 78 16.55 0.11 13.84
N GLN A 79 15.34 -0.29 14.23
CA GLN A 79 14.17 0.57 14.08
C GLN A 79 14.25 1.82 14.97
N LYS A 80 14.81 1.71 16.19
CA LYS A 80 15.07 2.89 17.04
C LYS A 80 16.08 3.82 16.39
N GLU A 81 17.20 3.29 15.87
CA GLU A 81 18.20 4.06 15.15
C GLU A 81 17.59 4.77 13.94
N MET A 82 16.74 4.08 13.16
CA MET A 82 16.07 4.68 12.01
C MET A 82 15.09 5.79 12.43
N GLY A 83 14.29 5.56 13.48
CA GLY A 83 13.40 6.57 14.04
C GLY A 83 14.14 7.80 14.56
N ASP A 84 15.23 7.61 15.31
CA ASP A 84 16.09 8.69 15.78
C ASP A 84 16.71 9.48 14.62
N ARG A 85 17.17 8.79 13.57
CA ARG A 85 17.69 9.41 12.35
C ARG A 85 16.65 10.26 11.65
N LEU A 86 15.45 9.72 11.39
CA LEU A 86 14.36 10.45 10.76
C LEU A 86 13.91 11.66 11.57
N ALA A 87 13.77 11.50 12.88
CA ALA A 87 13.42 12.60 13.78
C ALA A 87 14.49 13.71 13.79
N ALA A 88 15.77 13.32 13.79
CA ALA A 88 16.87 14.29 13.74
C ALA A 88 16.93 15.03 12.41
N ASP A 89 16.71 14.34 11.29
CA ASP A 89 16.73 14.94 9.96
C ASP A 89 15.55 15.93 9.78
N ALA A 90 14.35 15.55 10.20
CA ALA A 90 13.18 16.44 10.17
C ALA A 90 13.36 17.68 11.09
N LYS A 91 13.97 17.54 12.28
CA LYS A 91 14.29 18.66 13.16
C LYS A 91 15.31 19.62 12.55
N LYS A 92 16.32 19.13 11.82
CA LYS A 92 17.27 19.98 11.07
C LYS A 92 16.57 20.82 10.01
N LEU A 93 15.45 20.34 9.49
CA LEU A 93 14.58 21.05 8.53
C LEU A 93 13.59 21.98 9.22
N HIS A 94 13.70 22.21 10.53
CA HIS A 94 12.82 23.08 11.33
C HIS A 94 11.36 22.64 11.36
N ALA A 95 11.06 21.35 11.16
CA ALA A 95 9.73 20.80 11.29
C ALA A 95 9.37 20.56 12.77
N ASP A 96 8.08 20.55 13.08
CA ASP A 96 7.57 20.13 14.38
C ASP A 96 7.51 18.59 14.43
N VAL A 97 8.33 18.00 15.29
CA VAL A 97 8.61 16.55 15.30
C VAL A 97 8.34 15.95 16.67
N THR A 98 7.51 14.91 16.70
CA THR A 98 7.31 14.05 17.87
C THR A 98 7.80 12.64 17.54
N LEU A 99 8.78 12.14 18.30
CA LEU A 99 9.18 10.73 18.31
C LEU A 99 8.48 10.06 19.52
N SER A 100 7.60 9.11 19.25
CA SER A 100 6.87 8.40 20.30
C SER A 100 7.75 7.32 20.97
N GLN A 101 7.37 6.89 22.16
CA GLN A 101 8.01 5.75 22.84
C GLN A 101 7.88 4.42 22.06
N TRP A 102 6.97 4.36 21.09
CA TRP A 102 6.70 3.22 20.22
C TRP A 102 7.41 3.30 18.87
N GLY A 103 8.28 4.32 18.67
CA GLY A 103 9.09 4.49 17.47
C GLY A 103 8.44 5.25 16.34
N TYR A 104 7.16 5.62 16.42
CA TYR A 104 6.55 6.45 15.37
C TYR A 104 7.16 7.85 15.36
N VAL A 105 7.53 8.34 14.18
CA VAL A 105 7.99 9.70 13.97
C VAL A 105 6.87 10.50 13.31
N TYR A 106 6.27 11.41 14.05
CA TYR A 106 5.24 12.33 13.57
C TYR A 106 5.86 13.67 13.21
N VAL A 107 5.51 14.19 12.04
CA VAL A 107 5.95 15.51 11.59
C VAL A 107 4.73 16.33 11.19
N ASN A 108 4.52 17.47 11.86
CA ASN A 108 3.40 18.37 11.60
C ASN A 108 3.92 19.69 11.02
N ILE A 109 3.34 20.14 9.90
CA ILE A 109 3.69 21.38 9.25
C ILE A 109 2.43 22.25 9.11
N PRO A 110 2.30 23.34 9.89
CA PRO A 110 1.14 24.23 9.84
C PRO A 110 1.00 24.89 8.47
N SER A 111 -0.24 25.13 8.04
CA SER A 111 -0.52 25.86 6.80
C SER A 111 0.17 27.22 6.76
N ASN A 112 0.76 27.56 5.62
CA ASN A 112 1.32 28.89 5.35
C ASN A 112 0.45 29.73 4.39
N VAL A 113 -0.79 29.29 4.13
CA VAL A 113 -1.80 30.00 3.33
C VAL A 113 -3.03 30.34 4.18
N LYS A 114 -3.78 31.35 3.75
CA LYS A 114 -4.99 31.79 4.45
C LYS A 114 -6.23 30.96 4.12
N LYS A 115 -6.25 30.35 2.92
CA LYS A 115 -7.36 29.51 2.48
C LYS A 115 -7.40 28.25 3.34
N GLN A 116 -8.54 27.92 3.90
CA GLN A 116 -8.75 26.64 4.55
C GLN A 116 -8.86 25.55 3.49
N VAL A 117 -8.04 24.55 3.62
CA VAL A 117 -7.99 23.36 2.75
C VAL A 117 -7.84 22.11 3.62
N PRO A 118 -8.24 20.94 3.13
CA PRO A 118 -8.03 19.68 3.84
C PRO A 118 -6.57 19.47 4.22
N THR A 119 -6.34 18.84 5.37
CA THR A 119 -5.03 18.39 5.81
C THR A 119 -4.62 17.16 4.99
N ILE A 120 -3.48 17.24 4.33
CA ILE A 120 -2.89 16.07 3.66
C ILE A 120 -1.96 15.36 4.64
N GLY A 121 -2.23 14.08 4.90
CA GLY A 121 -1.35 13.19 5.63
C GLY A 121 -0.67 12.21 4.69
N VAL A 122 0.63 12.00 4.91
CA VAL A 122 1.39 11.02 4.15
C VAL A 122 2.06 10.06 5.11
N VAL A 123 1.93 8.76 4.86
CA VAL A 123 2.51 7.69 5.65
C VAL A 123 3.48 6.87 4.82
N CYS A 124 4.49 6.34 5.48
CA CYS A 124 5.40 5.30 5.00
C CYS A 124 5.89 4.47 6.20
N HIS A 125 6.54 3.34 5.96
CA HIS A 125 7.16 2.60 7.06
C HIS A 125 8.69 2.66 7.03
N MET A 126 9.30 2.36 8.18
CA MET A 126 10.75 2.48 8.36
C MET A 126 11.44 1.14 8.66
N ASP A 127 10.67 0.12 8.93
CA ASP A 127 11.20 -1.23 9.14
C ASP A 127 11.47 -1.94 7.80
N ILE A 128 12.09 -3.09 7.89
CA ILE A 128 12.39 -4.00 6.77
C ILE A 128 11.83 -5.36 7.18
N THR A 129 11.34 -6.12 6.21
CA THR A 129 10.82 -7.47 6.45
C THR A 129 11.82 -8.38 7.15
N PRO A 130 11.38 -9.20 8.12
CA PRO A 130 12.23 -10.22 8.74
C PRO A 130 12.41 -11.47 7.89
N GLU A 131 11.72 -11.58 6.74
CA GLU A 131 11.69 -12.79 5.91
C GLU A 131 12.94 -12.99 5.08
N THR A 132 13.70 -11.90 4.85
CA THR A 132 14.89 -11.89 4.00
C THR A 132 16.11 -11.37 4.77
N PRO A 133 17.32 -11.92 4.56
CA PRO A 133 18.51 -11.43 5.23
C PRO A 133 18.74 -9.93 4.99
N SER A 134 19.00 -9.17 6.06
CA SER A 134 19.14 -7.70 6.03
C SER A 134 20.46 -7.19 6.60
N LYS A 135 21.33 -8.07 7.11
CA LYS A 135 22.59 -7.64 7.74
C LYS A 135 23.66 -7.28 6.72
N GLY A 136 24.17 -6.05 6.82
CA GLY A 136 25.28 -5.59 6.00
C GLY A 136 24.89 -5.24 4.57
N ILE A 137 23.73 -4.63 4.40
CA ILE A 137 23.23 -4.12 3.12
C ILE A 137 24.30 -3.26 2.43
N LYS A 138 24.63 -3.58 1.19
CA LYS A 138 25.60 -2.85 0.36
C LYS A 138 24.93 -2.48 -0.97
N PRO A 139 24.34 -1.28 -1.06
CA PRO A 139 23.67 -0.86 -2.27
C PRO A 139 24.66 -0.60 -3.41
N THR A 140 24.28 -1.03 -4.60
CA THR A 140 24.95 -0.74 -5.87
C THR A 140 24.04 0.13 -6.72
N VAL A 141 24.55 1.23 -7.24
CA VAL A 141 23.83 2.13 -8.13
C VAL A 141 24.22 1.81 -9.56
N LEU A 142 23.23 1.49 -10.40
CA LEU A 142 23.41 1.06 -11.78
C LEU A 142 22.61 1.94 -12.73
N LYS A 143 23.25 2.50 -13.76
CA LYS A 143 22.52 3.04 -14.91
C LYS A 143 22.17 1.87 -15.82
N TYR A 144 20.89 1.51 -15.88
CA TYR A 144 20.46 0.31 -16.58
C TYR A 144 20.40 0.52 -18.10
N GLU A 145 21.16 -0.24 -18.84
CA GLU A 145 21.25 -0.16 -20.31
C GLU A 145 20.53 -1.32 -21.01
N GLY A 146 19.86 -2.17 -20.26
CA GLY A 146 19.13 -3.36 -20.75
C GLY A 146 19.86 -4.67 -20.47
N GLY A 147 19.14 -5.78 -20.63
CA GLY A 147 19.65 -7.14 -20.43
C GLY A 147 19.61 -7.61 -18.98
N ILE A 148 20.34 -8.65 -18.67
CA ILE A 148 20.39 -9.29 -17.36
C ILE A 148 21.20 -8.44 -16.37
N ILE A 149 20.68 -8.21 -15.17
CA ILE A 149 21.43 -7.63 -14.06
C ILE A 149 22.10 -8.77 -13.29
N ASN A 150 23.43 -8.74 -13.22
CA ASN A 150 24.20 -9.68 -12.42
C ASN A 150 24.45 -9.08 -11.03
N LEU A 151 23.85 -9.70 -10.02
CA LEU A 151 23.98 -9.27 -8.62
C LEU A 151 25.29 -9.78 -7.98
N GLY A 152 25.89 -10.83 -8.54
CA GLY A 152 27.00 -11.59 -7.94
C GLY A 152 26.50 -12.89 -7.30
N ASN A 153 25.48 -12.85 -6.45
CA ASN A 153 24.79 -14.01 -5.88
C ASN A 153 23.39 -14.18 -6.45
N GLY A 154 23.26 -14.12 -7.77
CA GLY A 154 22.00 -14.23 -8.48
C GLY A 154 21.94 -13.30 -9.67
N ILE A 155 20.85 -13.37 -10.40
CA ILE A 155 20.60 -12.53 -11.57
C ILE A 155 19.15 -12.06 -11.55
N ILE A 156 18.88 -10.88 -12.13
CA ILE A 156 17.51 -10.47 -12.50
C ILE A 156 17.45 -10.49 -14.02
N ASP A 157 16.68 -11.44 -14.57
CA ASP A 157 16.56 -11.64 -16.02
C ASP A 157 15.22 -11.04 -16.50
N PRO A 158 15.22 -10.14 -17.50
CA PRO A 158 13.99 -9.58 -18.09
C PRO A 158 12.96 -10.61 -18.57
N ASN A 159 13.37 -11.86 -18.77
CA ASN A 159 12.50 -12.95 -19.21
C ASN A 159 11.88 -13.76 -18.06
N THR A 160 12.14 -13.39 -16.82
CA THR A 160 11.58 -14.01 -15.62
C THR A 160 10.54 -13.08 -14.97
N PRO A 161 9.65 -13.60 -14.11
CA PRO A 161 8.72 -12.75 -13.36
C PRO A 161 9.41 -11.63 -12.59
N GLN A 162 10.56 -11.89 -11.96
CA GLN A 162 11.33 -10.91 -11.20
C GLN A 162 11.93 -9.80 -12.05
N GLY A 163 12.12 -10.03 -13.35
CA GLY A 163 12.68 -9.04 -14.27
C GLY A 163 11.68 -8.48 -15.27
N ALA A 164 10.39 -8.80 -15.14
CA ALA A 164 9.38 -8.45 -16.15
C ALA A 164 9.34 -6.94 -16.47
N ASP A 165 9.57 -6.09 -15.48
CA ASP A 165 9.54 -4.63 -15.64
C ASP A 165 10.81 -4.04 -16.23
N LEU A 166 11.94 -4.77 -16.20
CA LEU A 166 13.25 -4.24 -16.59
C LEU A 166 13.28 -3.65 -18.00
N ASN A 167 12.54 -4.23 -18.94
CA ASN A 167 12.51 -3.71 -20.32
C ASN A 167 11.93 -2.29 -20.41
N ASN A 168 11.09 -1.89 -19.46
CA ASN A 168 10.51 -0.55 -19.37
C ASN A 168 11.45 0.44 -18.63
N LEU A 169 12.49 -0.08 -17.99
CA LEU A 169 13.41 0.69 -17.14
C LEU A 169 14.74 1.02 -17.82
N ILE A 170 14.92 0.71 -19.13
CA ILE A 170 16.12 1.04 -19.88
C ILE A 170 16.37 2.55 -19.84
N GLY A 171 17.58 2.94 -19.44
CA GLY A 171 17.98 4.33 -19.24
C GLY A 171 17.65 4.90 -17.85
N LYS A 172 17.00 4.14 -16.96
CA LYS A 172 16.76 4.51 -15.55
C LYS A 172 17.95 4.16 -14.65
N THR A 173 17.95 4.73 -13.47
CA THR A 173 18.96 4.47 -12.42
C THR A 173 18.36 3.50 -11.42
N LEU A 174 18.90 2.29 -11.36
CA LEU A 174 18.48 1.24 -10.44
C LEU A 174 19.44 1.15 -9.25
N ILE A 175 18.91 0.85 -8.10
CA ILE A 175 19.66 0.57 -6.88
C ILE A 175 19.31 -0.84 -6.44
N HIS A 176 20.32 -1.70 -6.25
CA HIS A 176 20.15 -3.10 -5.85
C HIS A 176 21.30 -3.54 -4.92
N THR A 177 21.26 -4.75 -4.38
CA THR A 177 22.35 -5.35 -3.59
C THR A 177 23.11 -6.38 -4.41
N ASP A 178 24.03 -7.08 -3.76
CA ASP A 178 24.79 -8.19 -4.37
C ASP A 178 24.01 -9.52 -4.40
N GLY A 179 22.72 -9.52 -4.03
CA GLY A 179 21.88 -10.71 -3.99
C GLY A 179 22.05 -11.57 -2.73
N THR A 180 22.82 -11.10 -1.72
CA THR A 180 22.92 -11.79 -0.42
C THR A 180 22.00 -11.21 0.64
N THR A 181 21.53 -9.97 0.45
CA THR A 181 20.61 -9.28 1.35
C THR A 181 19.49 -8.64 0.56
N ILE A 182 18.39 -8.32 1.24
CA ILE A 182 17.40 -7.37 0.79
C ILE A 182 18.04 -5.99 0.61
N LEU A 183 17.46 -5.11 -0.19
CA LEU A 183 17.85 -3.70 -0.28
C LEU A 183 17.22 -2.87 0.84
N GLY A 184 15.97 -3.15 1.17
CA GLY A 184 15.12 -2.36 2.07
C GLY A 184 14.59 -1.09 1.39
N GLY A 185 14.36 -1.15 0.09
CA GLY A 185 13.64 -0.14 -0.69
C GLY A 185 12.20 -0.02 -0.20
N ASP A 186 11.60 -1.13 0.12
CA ASP A 186 10.39 -1.31 0.90
C ASP A 186 10.69 -1.11 2.40
N ASP A 187 10.29 0.03 3.09
CA ASP A 187 9.77 1.23 2.43
C ASP A 187 10.68 2.45 2.74
N LYS A 188 12.01 2.27 2.66
CA LYS A 188 12.93 3.41 2.80
C LYS A 188 12.91 4.33 1.58
N ASN A 189 12.30 3.89 0.46
CA ASN A 189 11.93 4.74 -0.65
C ASN A 189 10.93 5.80 -0.17
N GLY A 190 9.82 5.39 0.46
CA GLY A 190 8.86 6.28 1.07
C GLY A 190 9.49 7.19 2.11
N CYS A 191 10.36 6.67 2.98
CA CYS A 191 11.11 7.49 3.93
C CYS A 191 11.91 8.61 3.24
N ALA A 192 12.62 8.30 2.15
CA ALA A 192 13.39 9.28 1.40
C ALA A 192 12.50 10.31 0.68
N ILE A 193 11.38 9.85 0.12
CA ILE A 193 10.37 10.70 -0.54
C ILE A 193 9.75 11.67 0.48
N LEU A 194 9.24 11.18 1.60
CA LEU A 194 8.58 12.01 2.62
C LEU A 194 9.54 13.05 3.18
N MET A 195 10.77 12.65 3.52
CA MET A 195 11.77 13.60 4.02
C MET A 195 12.14 14.67 2.98
N SER A 196 12.12 14.31 1.70
CA SER A 196 12.35 15.25 0.59
C SER A 196 11.19 16.24 0.42
N ILE A 197 9.96 15.78 0.67
CA ILE A 197 8.78 16.68 0.70
C ILE A 197 8.91 17.64 1.87
N ILE A 198 9.21 17.15 3.08
CA ILE A 198 9.39 17.98 4.28
C ILE A 198 10.44 19.08 4.02
N GLU A 199 11.59 18.70 3.44
CA GLU A 199 12.62 19.68 3.08
C GLU A 199 12.11 20.74 2.10
N THR A 200 11.33 20.33 1.11
CA THR A 200 10.87 21.24 0.05
C THR A 200 9.80 22.20 0.53
N VAL A 201 8.83 21.73 1.31
CA VAL A 201 7.72 22.57 1.80
C VAL A 201 8.19 23.62 2.83
N GLN A 202 9.32 23.40 3.50
CA GLN A 202 9.96 24.35 4.40
C GLN A 202 10.72 25.46 3.66
N LYS A 203 10.96 25.33 2.34
CA LYS A 203 11.65 26.37 1.56
C LYS A 203 10.80 27.65 1.45
N LYS A 204 11.42 28.80 1.66
CA LYS A 204 10.76 30.10 1.57
C LYS A 204 10.07 30.28 0.22
N GLY A 205 8.76 30.52 0.26
CA GLY A 205 7.94 30.78 -0.92
C GLY A 205 7.19 29.58 -1.46
N PHE A 206 7.45 28.34 -1.02
CA PHE A 206 6.57 27.22 -1.28
C PHE A 206 5.28 27.40 -0.46
N LYS A 207 4.13 27.31 -1.11
CA LYS A 207 2.82 27.48 -0.48
C LYS A 207 2.17 26.10 -0.27
N HIS A 208 1.60 25.89 0.91
CA HIS A 208 0.94 24.64 1.28
C HIS A 208 -0.14 24.85 2.33
N GLY A 209 -1.13 23.99 2.34
CA GLY A 209 -2.07 23.78 3.43
C GLY A 209 -1.43 23.10 4.65
N PRO A 210 -2.22 22.66 5.63
CA PRO A 210 -1.70 21.86 6.73
C PRO A 210 -1.24 20.48 6.21
N LEU A 211 -0.07 20.02 6.68
CA LEU A 211 0.54 18.74 6.30
C LEU A 211 0.90 17.94 7.53
N GLN A 212 0.68 16.63 7.46
CA GLN A 212 1.07 15.67 8.49
C GLN A 212 1.83 14.52 7.83
N PHE A 213 2.92 14.09 8.45
CA PHE A 213 3.69 12.94 8.01
C PHE A 213 3.87 11.99 9.18
N VAL A 214 3.84 10.69 8.91
CA VAL A 214 4.17 9.68 9.88
C VAL A 214 5.04 8.59 9.26
N PHE A 215 6.12 8.26 9.95
CA PHE A 215 6.98 7.12 9.64
C PHE A 215 6.64 6.03 10.66
N CYS A 216 6.11 4.91 10.17
CA CYS A 216 5.60 3.82 11.01
C CYS A 216 6.66 2.74 11.22
N PRO A 217 6.82 2.21 12.44
CA PRO A 217 7.56 0.98 12.67
C PRO A 217 6.65 -0.24 12.53
N ASN A 218 7.25 -1.44 12.34
CA ASN A 218 6.60 -2.75 12.38
C ASN A 218 5.45 -2.93 11.38
N GLU A 219 5.53 -2.31 10.21
CA GLU A 219 4.53 -2.49 9.15
C GLU A 219 4.61 -3.90 8.58
N ASP A 220 5.79 -4.35 8.19
CA ASP A 220 6.08 -5.65 7.58
C ASP A 220 5.67 -6.87 8.43
N VAL A 221 5.39 -6.64 9.71
CA VAL A 221 4.80 -7.64 10.62
C VAL A 221 3.34 -7.35 10.98
N GLY A 222 2.69 -6.43 10.23
CA GLY A 222 1.26 -6.11 10.35
C GLY A 222 0.88 -5.27 11.57
N LEU A 223 1.80 -4.53 12.17
CA LEU A 223 1.58 -3.80 13.42
C LEU A 223 1.60 -2.27 13.26
N ALA A 224 1.68 -1.74 12.03
CA ALA A 224 1.77 -0.30 11.76
C ALA A 224 0.67 0.54 12.44
N ALA A 225 -0.53 -0.01 12.60
CA ALA A 225 -1.65 0.71 13.23
C ALA A 225 -1.75 0.50 14.75
N LEU A 226 -1.00 -0.45 15.33
CA LEU A 226 -1.29 -0.94 16.68
C LEU A 226 -1.12 0.15 17.75
N LYS A 227 -0.04 0.93 17.68
CA LYS A 227 0.33 1.95 18.67
C LYS A 227 0.32 3.37 18.10
N ILE A 228 -0.27 3.58 16.92
CA ILE A 228 -0.40 4.92 16.34
C ILE A 228 -1.23 5.82 17.27
N ASP A 229 -0.80 7.06 17.41
CA ASP A 229 -1.50 8.08 18.20
C ASP A 229 -2.17 9.09 17.26
N THR A 230 -3.50 8.97 17.14
CA THR A 230 -4.30 9.82 16.27
C THR A 230 -4.40 11.28 16.76
N THR A 231 -3.87 11.61 17.93
CA THR A 231 -3.74 13.02 18.35
C THR A 231 -2.61 13.75 17.62
N TYR A 232 -1.61 13.02 17.14
CA TYR A 232 -0.50 13.56 16.34
C TYR A 232 -0.69 13.38 14.84
N PHE A 233 -1.53 12.42 14.41
CA PHE A 233 -1.76 12.13 13.00
C PHE A 233 -3.24 11.86 12.75
N ASN A 234 -3.95 12.85 12.20
CA ASN A 234 -5.38 12.78 11.89
C ASN A 234 -5.69 13.66 10.66
N PRO A 235 -5.21 13.27 9.47
CA PRO A 235 -5.43 14.00 8.24
C PRO A 235 -6.85 13.87 7.71
N ASP A 236 -7.26 14.77 6.80
CA ASP A 236 -8.49 14.64 6.01
C ASP A 236 -8.27 13.73 4.78
N ILE A 237 -7.11 13.88 4.13
CA ILE A 237 -6.69 13.09 2.97
C ILE A 237 -5.46 12.30 3.36
N LEU A 238 -5.54 10.97 3.29
CA LEU A 238 -4.44 10.07 3.60
C LEU A 238 -3.83 9.50 2.32
N ILE A 239 -2.50 9.46 2.27
CA ILE A 239 -1.71 8.88 1.19
C ILE A 239 -0.64 7.97 1.82
N ASP A 240 -0.57 6.75 1.37
CA ASP A 240 0.42 5.73 1.72
C ASP A 240 1.44 5.63 0.59
N VAL A 241 2.73 5.75 0.88
CA VAL A 241 3.77 5.75 -0.16
C VAL A 241 4.57 4.47 -0.07
N ASP A 242 3.92 3.37 -0.45
CA ASP A 242 4.42 2.02 -0.20
C ASP A 242 3.82 1.02 -1.21
N LEU A 243 3.73 1.41 -2.49
CA LEU A 243 3.24 0.52 -3.53
C LEU A 243 4.37 0.16 -4.49
N ASP A 244 4.45 -1.12 -4.86
CA ASP A 244 5.43 -1.66 -5.79
C ASP A 244 5.22 -1.19 -7.23
N GLY A 245 6.28 -1.28 -8.03
CA GLY A 245 6.27 -0.88 -9.43
C GLY A 245 6.23 0.62 -9.66
N GLY A 246 6.21 1.01 -10.92
CA GLY A 246 6.20 2.42 -11.33
C GLY A 246 4.80 2.92 -11.63
N GLN A 247 4.48 4.14 -11.19
CA GLN A 247 3.30 4.92 -11.58
C GLN A 247 1.95 4.29 -11.23
N LYS A 248 1.91 3.29 -10.36
CA LYS A 248 0.69 2.66 -9.85
C LYS A 248 0.07 3.45 -8.71
N VAL A 249 -1.25 3.39 -8.63
CA VAL A 249 -2.03 3.98 -7.52
C VAL A 249 -3.14 3.01 -7.13
N ALA A 250 -3.09 2.50 -5.92
CA ALA A 250 -4.18 1.71 -5.38
C ALA A 250 -5.22 2.62 -4.70
N VAL A 251 -6.46 2.50 -5.11
CA VAL A 251 -7.59 3.31 -4.63
C VAL A 251 -8.65 2.48 -3.93
N SER A 252 -8.51 1.17 -3.96
CA SER A 252 -9.33 0.23 -3.21
C SER A 252 -8.51 -1.01 -2.85
N ASN A 253 -8.92 -1.72 -1.82
CA ASN A 253 -8.30 -2.95 -1.37
C ASN A 253 -9.36 -3.90 -0.79
N PHE A 254 -8.99 -5.15 -0.53
CA PHE A 254 -9.88 -6.05 0.20
C PHE A 254 -10.27 -5.47 1.56
N THR A 255 -11.53 -5.63 1.94
CA THR A 255 -11.89 -5.75 3.35
C THR A 255 -11.44 -7.12 3.83
N ALA A 256 -10.75 -7.16 4.96
CA ALA A 256 -10.27 -8.37 5.58
C ALA A 256 -10.99 -8.64 6.89
N GLU A 257 -11.58 -9.82 6.99
CA GLU A 257 -12.11 -10.36 8.23
C GLU A 257 -11.44 -11.69 8.57
N GLY A 258 -11.42 -12.03 9.84
CA GLY A 258 -10.92 -13.28 10.35
C GLY A 258 -11.99 -14.02 11.17
N LEU A 259 -11.97 -15.34 11.10
CA LEU A 259 -12.79 -16.22 11.94
C LEU A 259 -11.93 -17.35 12.48
N LYS A 260 -11.74 -17.39 13.80
CA LYS A 260 -11.04 -18.47 14.50
C LYS A 260 -12.05 -19.33 15.27
N VAL A 261 -12.06 -20.61 14.95
CA VAL A 261 -13.00 -21.59 15.53
C VAL A 261 -12.23 -22.71 16.21
N ARG A 262 -12.67 -23.09 17.41
CA ARG A 262 -12.17 -24.23 18.17
C ARG A 262 -13.18 -25.36 18.12
N PHE A 263 -12.69 -26.57 17.84
CA PHE A 263 -13.41 -27.83 17.88
C PHE A 263 -12.85 -28.66 19.03
N VAL A 264 -13.64 -28.88 20.09
CA VAL A 264 -13.18 -29.59 21.28
C VAL A 264 -13.59 -31.05 21.18
N GLY A 265 -12.59 -31.91 21.19
CA GLY A 265 -12.75 -33.37 21.15
C GLY A 265 -12.59 -34.01 22.53
N ASN A 266 -12.73 -35.34 22.57
CA ASN A 266 -12.39 -36.15 23.72
C ASN A 266 -11.61 -37.41 23.29
N ASP A 267 -10.86 -37.96 24.21
CA ASP A 267 -10.13 -39.23 24.00
C ASP A 267 -10.90 -40.41 24.65
N VAL A 268 -11.48 -41.23 23.82
CA VAL A 268 -12.19 -42.47 24.25
C VAL A 268 -11.75 -43.65 23.42
N HIS A 269 -11.73 -44.84 24.05
CA HIS A 269 -11.38 -46.06 23.30
C HIS A 269 -12.41 -46.30 22.18
N PRO A 270 -11.98 -46.56 20.94
CA PRO A 270 -12.89 -46.69 19.79
C PRO A 270 -13.97 -47.77 19.97
N ALA A 271 -13.70 -48.83 20.66
CA ALA A 271 -14.69 -49.90 20.93
C ALA A 271 -15.85 -49.44 21.83
N ALA A 272 -15.64 -48.38 22.64
CA ALA A 272 -16.63 -47.76 23.53
C ALA A 272 -17.13 -46.42 23.00
N ALA A 273 -16.78 -46.02 21.78
CA ALA A 273 -17.05 -44.70 21.21
C ALA A 273 -18.52 -44.27 21.28
N LYS A 274 -19.44 -45.23 21.05
CA LYS A 274 -20.89 -45.00 21.10
C LYS A 274 -21.37 -44.72 22.55
N GLU A 275 -20.89 -45.53 23.50
CA GLU A 275 -21.31 -45.47 24.90
C GLU A 275 -20.72 -44.24 25.62
N LEU A 276 -19.48 -43.92 25.28
CA LEU A 276 -18.73 -42.79 25.88
C LEU A 276 -18.85 -41.47 25.08
N HIS A 277 -19.74 -41.44 24.08
CA HIS A 277 -20.00 -40.24 23.28
C HIS A 277 -18.73 -39.63 22.69
N LEU A 278 -18.05 -40.37 21.79
CA LEU A 278 -16.87 -39.90 21.08
C LEU A 278 -17.15 -38.54 20.43
N ALA A 279 -16.39 -37.53 20.83
CA ALA A 279 -16.36 -36.20 20.23
C ALA A 279 -15.21 -36.14 19.21
N ASP A 280 -15.47 -36.58 17.98
CA ASP A 280 -14.46 -36.61 16.90
C ASP A 280 -14.27 -35.20 16.30
N ALA A 281 -13.42 -34.41 16.94
CA ALA A 281 -13.14 -33.06 16.50
C ALA A 281 -12.35 -33.00 15.18
N LEU A 282 -11.55 -34.03 14.86
CA LEU A 282 -10.84 -34.09 13.58
C LEU A 282 -11.82 -34.25 12.42
N ALA A 283 -12.79 -35.16 12.53
CA ALA A 283 -13.84 -35.32 11.52
C ALA A 283 -14.70 -34.04 11.39
N ALA A 284 -15.01 -33.39 12.52
CA ALA A 284 -15.79 -32.16 12.54
C ALA A 284 -15.08 -30.99 11.83
N VAL A 285 -13.79 -30.73 12.14
CA VAL A 285 -13.03 -29.65 11.48
C VAL A 285 -12.79 -29.96 10.00
N SER A 286 -12.52 -31.23 9.66
CA SER A 286 -12.38 -31.65 8.27
C SER A 286 -13.67 -31.44 7.46
N THR A 287 -14.83 -31.70 8.08
CA THR A 287 -16.13 -31.44 7.47
C THR A 287 -16.37 -29.96 7.27
N TYR A 288 -15.99 -29.12 8.25
CA TYR A 288 -16.05 -27.65 8.12
C TYR A 288 -15.25 -27.16 6.92
N ILE A 289 -14.01 -27.60 6.76
CA ILE A 289 -13.13 -27.24 5.64
C ILE A 289 -13.69 -27.75 4.30
N ALA A 290 -14.12 -29.01 4.25
CA ALA A 290 -14.60 -29.64 3.01
C ALA A 290 -15.89 -28.99 2.47
N ARG A 291 -16.69 -28.39 3.33
CA ARG A 291 -17.94 -27.71 2.94
C ARG A 291 -17.76 -26.28 2.48
N MET A 292 -16.55 -25.71 2.56
CA MET A 292 -16.28 -24.37 1.98
C MET A 292 -16.40 -24.45 0.46
N PRO A 293 -17.19 -23.56 -0.18
CA PRO A 293 -17.43 -23.60 -1.61
C PRO A 293 -16.15 -23.41 -2.40
N LEU A 294 -15.87 -24.31 -3.35
CA LEU A 294 -14.64 -24.28 -4.14
C LEU A 294 -14.49 -23.02 -4.97
N GLN A 295 -15.60 -22.46 -5.47
CA GLN A 295 -15.59 -21.24 -6.29
C GLN A 295 -15.13 -19.99 -5.52
N TYR A 296 -15.16 -20.01 -4.19
CA TYR A 296 -14.73 -18.91 -3.34
C TYR A 296 -13.35 -19.14 -2.73
N ARG A 297 -12.57 -20.09 -3.20
CA ARG A 297 -11.19 -20.27 -2.80
C ARG A 297 -10.27 -19.26 -3.53
N PRO A 298 -9.15 -18.81 -2.91
CA PRO A 298 -8.26 -17.83 -3.55
C PRO A 298 -7.80 -18.22 -4.94
N GLU A 299 -7.50 -19.52 -5.15
CA GLU A 299 -7.04 -20.07 -6.42
C GLU A 299 -8.10 -20.07 -7.54
N ASN A 300 -9.35 -19.79 -7.21
CA ASN A 300 -10.48 -19.75 -8.15
C ASN A 300 -11.11 -18.37 -8.26
N THR A 301 -10.46 -17.33 -7.73
CA THR A 301 -10.98 -15.94 -7.73
C THR A 301 -9.94 -14.97 -8.28
N GLU A 302 -10.39 -13.95 -9.01
CA GLU A 302 -9.55 -12.92 -9.63
C GLU A 302 -10.18 -11.52 -9.51
N GLY A 303 -9.42 -10.49 -9.82
CA GLY A 303 -9.88 -9.10 -9.79
C GLY A 303 -10.56 -8.75 -8.46
N LYS A 304 -11.77 -8.20 -8.52
CA LYS A 304 -12.56 -7.82 -7.33
C LYS A 304 -13.37 -8.97 -6.69
N GLN A 305 -13.22 -10.20 -7.15
CA GLN A 305 -13.88 -11.33 -6.51
C GLN A 305 -13.26 -11.63 -5.15
N GLY A 306 -14.09 -11.72 -4.13
CA GLY A 306 -13.67 -12.08 -2.79
C GLY A 306 -13.40 -13.58 -2.63
N TYR A 307 -12.83 -13.95 -1.48
CA TYR A 307 -12.56 -15.35 -1.17
C TYR A 307 -12.71 -15.69 0.30
N ILE A 308 -12.88 -17.00 0.56
CA ILE A 308 -12.83 -17.63 1.88
C ILE A 308 -11.71 -18.66 1.86
N GLN A 309 -10.79 -18.59 2.82
CA GLN A 309 -9.68 -19.52 2.94
C GLN A 309 -9.52 -20.03 4.38
N ALA A 310 -9.69 -21.34 4.59
CA ALA A 310 -9.15 -22.01 5.77
C ALA A 310 -7.63 -22.12 5.57
N TYR A 311 -6.83 -21.43 6.39
CA TYR A 311 -5.40 -21.32 6.09
C TYR A 311 -4.49 -21.87 7.20
N GLN A 312 -4.97 -21.93 8.45
CA GLN A 312 -4.18 -22.43 9.55
C GLN A 312 -5.01 -23.39 10.40
N LEU A 313 -4.60 -24.65 10.42
CA LEU A 313 -5.17 -25.70 11.26
C LEU A 313 -4.13 -26.11 12.32
N GLU A 314 -4.48 -26.02 13.59
CA GLU A 314 -3.63 -26.35 14.72
C GLU A 314 -4.28 -27.43 15.57
N GLN A 315 -3.54 -28.50 15.89
CA GLN A 315 -3.92 -29.48 16.90
C GLN A 315 -3.49 -28.94 18.28
N LEU A 316 -4.42 -28.92 19.22
CA LEU A 316 -4.12 -28.42 20.57
C LEU A 316 -3.33 -29.44 21.42
N SER A 317 -2.79 -28.99 22.54
CA SER A 317 -1.94 -29.79 23.45
C SER A 317 -2.64 -31.03 24.03
N ASP A 318 -3.98 -31.03 24.09
CA ASP A 318 -4.80 -32.17 24.49
C ASP A 318 -4.82 -33.29 23.42
N LYS A 319 -4.29 -33.05 22.22
CA LYS A 319 -4.17 -33.95 21.07
C LYS A 319 -5.49 -34.43 20.46
N VAL A 320 -6.63 -33.94 20.94
CA VAL A 320 -7.97 -34.33 20.46
C VAL A 320 -8.81 -33.12 20.02
N SER A 321 -8.35 -31.90 20.31
CA SER A 321 -9.01 -30.67 19.92
C SER A 321 -8.22 -29.92 18.85
N TYR A 322 -8.92 -29.10 18.05
CA TYR A 322 -8.33 -28.36 16.93
C TYR A 322 -8.81 -26.92 16.92
N THR A 323 -7.97 -26.00 16.46
CA THR A 323 -8.38 -24.67 16.03
C THR A 323 -8.17 -24.52 14.55
N ILE A 324 -9.07 -23.79 13.89
CA ILE A 324 -8.97 -23.41 12.48
C ILE A 324 -9.10 -21.90 12.34
N GLU A 325 -8.20 -21.28 11.59
CA GLU A 325 -8.32 -19.89 11.18
C GLU A 325 -8.77 -19.80 9.75
N THR A 326 -9.77 -18.94 9.51
CA THR A 326 -10.37 -18.69 8.20
C THR A 326 -10.18 -17.23 7.85
N ARG A 327 -9.57 -16.96 6.69
CA ARG A 327 -9.51 -15.64 6.08
C ARG A 327 -10.76 -15.41 5.25
N ILE A 328 -11.32 -14.19 5.37
CA ILE A 328 -12.46 -13.72 4.58
C ILE A 328 -11.99 -12.42 3.94
N ARG A 329 -12.05 -12.33 2.61
CA ARG A 329 -11.60 -11.17 1.84
C ARG A 329 -12.65 -10.81 0.80
N TYR A 330 -13.02 -9.53 0.71
CA TYR A 330 -14.03 -9.05 -0.23
C TYR A 330 -13.85 -7.56 -0.52
N PHE A 331 -14.30 -7.12 -1.70
CA PHE A 331 -14.40 -5.69 -2.04
C PHE A 331 -15.80 -5.16 -1.77
N ASP A 332 -16.84 -5.93 -2.03
CA ASP A 332 -18.24 -5.53 -1.83
C ASP A 332 -18.78 -6.10 -0.50
N LYS A 333 -19.35 -5.23 0.32
CA LYS A 333 -19.94 -5.64 1.61
C LYS A 333 -21.00 -6.73 1.49
N LYS A 334 -21.78 -6.76 0.40
CA LYS A 334 -22.79 -7.82 0.18
C LYS A 334 -22.15 -9.19 -0.02
N GLU A 335 -20.99 -9.23 -0.69
CA GLU A 335 -20.20 -10.46 -0.84
C GLU A 335 -19.68 -10.90 0.53
N GLY A 336 -19.15 -9.98 1.35
CA GLY A 336 -18.74 -10.27 2.73
C GLY A 336 -19.87 -10.79 3.61
N ASP A 337 -21.05 -10.19 3.53
CA ASP A 337 -22.26 -10.64 4.25
C ASP A 337 -22.63 -12.08 3.82
N GLU A 338 -22.55 -12.39 2.52
CA GLU A 338 -22.80 -13.74 1.99
C GLU A 338 -21.75 -14.75 2.48
N PHE A 339 -20.46 -14.38 2.51
CA PHE A 339 -19.40 -15.25 3.04
C PHE A 339 -19.62 -15.57 4.52
N ASN A 340 -19.96 -14.56 5.31
CA ASN A 340 -20.28 -14.74 6.71
C ASN A 340 -21.50 -15.65 6.90
N ARG A 341 -22.54 -15.51 6.07
CA ARG A 341 -23.71 -16.40 6.07
C ARG A 341 -23.31 -17.86 5.78
N ILE A 342 -22.51 -18.10 4.73
CA ILE A 342 -22.01 -19.43 4.37
C ILE A 342 -21.24 -20.07 5.52
N LEU A 343 -20.34 -19.33 6.15
CA LEU A 343 -19.55 -19.84 7.27
C LEU A 343 -20.41 -20.16 8.50
N ARG A 344 -21.42 -19.34 8.81
CA ARG A 344 -22.38 -19.60 9.90
C ARG A 344 -23.21 -20.86 9.64
N GLU A 345 -23.74 -21.00 8.44
CA GLU A 345 -24.51 -22.21 8.05
C GLU A 345 -23.65 -23.45 8.09
N ASN A 346 -22.39 -23.34 7.68
CA ASN A 346 -21.44 -24.44 7.73
C ASN A 346 -21.12 -24.86 9.19
N LEU A 347 -20.92 -23.90 10.09
CA LEU A 347 -20.74 -24.17 11.52
C LEU A 347 -21.98 -24.81 12.14
N GLN A 348 -23.17 -24.36 11.75
CA GLN A 348 -24.43 -24.95 12.24
C GLN A 348 -24.57 -26.40 11.79
N TYR A 349 -24.29 -26.70 10.52
CA TYR A 349 -24.29 -28.06 10.01
C TYR A 349 -23.33 -28.97 10.78
N VAL A 350 -22.12 -28.50 11.09
CA VAL A 350 -21.13 -29.28 11.85
C VAL A 350 -21.62 -29.54 13.27
N ARG A 351 -22.22 -28.55 13.94
CA ARG A 351 -22.80 -28.74 15.29
C ARG A 351 -23.90 -29.79 15.30
N GLU A 352 -24.74 -29.84 14.28
CA GLU A 352 -25.83 -30.82 14.13
C GLU A 352 -25.29 -32.22 13.78
N SER A 353 -24.26 -32.30 12.95
CA SER A 353 -23.65 -33.57 12.49
C SER A 353 -22.75 -34.20 13.54
N PHE A 354 -22.14 -33.39 14.42
CA PHE A 354 -21.20 -33.84 15.45
C PHE A 354 -21.66 -33.35 16.84
N PRO A 355 -22.78 -33.87 17.38
CA PRO A 355 -23.42 -33.30 18.56
C PRO A 355 -22.60 -33.37 19.85
N TYR A 356 -21.57 -34.21 19.89
CA TYR A 356 -20.67 -34.30 21.04
C TYR A 356 -19.43 -33.41 20.92
N VAL A 357 -19.12 -32.87 19.74
CA VAL A 357 -18.02 -31.91 19.53
C VAL A 357 -18.51 -30.52 19.92
N LYS A 358 -17.85 -29.88 20.88
CA LYS A 358 -18.12 -28.49 21.22
C LYS A 358 -17.44 -27.57 20.21
N VAL A 359 -18.21 -26.75 19.50
CA VAL A 359 -17.73 -25.80 18.48
C VAL A 359 -17.82 -24.38 19.01
N GLU A 360 -16.69 -23.75 19.26
CA GLU A 360 -16.55 -22.42 19.87
C GLU A 360 -15.92 -21.43 18.89
N ILE A 361 -16.55 -20.27 18.71
CA ILE A 361 -15.92 -19.15 18.02
C ILE A 361 -15.00 -18.47 19.02
N MET A 362 -13.69 -18.48 18.76
CA MET A 362 -12.66 -17.92 19.63
C MET A 362 -12.44 -16.45 19.36
N ASN A 363 -12.41 -16.08 18.08
CA ASN A 363 -12.24 -14.71 17.63
C ASN A 363 -12.91 -14.56 16.27
N GLU A 364 -13.49 -13.40 16.03
CA GLU A 364 -14.03 -12.99 14.74
C GLU A 364 -14.01 -11.47 14.64
N GLY A 365 -13.83 -10.96 13.44
CA GLY A 365 -13.96 -9.53 13.22
C GLY A 365 -13.09 -8.97 12.11
N LEU A 366 -13.25 -7.68 11.95
CA LEU A 366 -12.55 -6.87 10.97
C LEU A 366 -11.07 -6.74 11.32
N GLN A 367 -10.19 -7.03 10.37
CA GLN A 367 -8.75 -6.79 10.44
C GLN A 367 -8.40 -5.44 9.82
N TYR A 368 -8.97 -5.13 8.66
CA TYR A 368 -8.96 -3.82 7.99
C TYR A 368 -10.11 -3.72 6.98
N ALA A 369 -10.50 -2.48 6.66
CA ALA A 369 -11.57 -2.22 5.69
C ALA A 369 -11.01 -1.82 4.32
N ASN A 370 -11.85 -1.93 3.29
CA ASN A 370 -11.56 -1.32 1.99
C ASN A 370 -11.46 0.21 2.16
N VAL A 371 -10.33 0.78 1.77
CA VAL A 371 -10.04 2.22 1.90
C VAL A 371 -11.04 3.09 1.13
N GLU A 372 -11.61 2.57 0.04
CA GLU A 372 -12.61 3.28 -0.77
C GLU A 372 -13.82 3.75 0.06
N TYR A 373 -14.22 3.01 1.10
CA TYR A 373 -15.42 3.31 1.89
C TYR A 373 -15.34 4.60 2.70
N THR A 374 -14.13 4.98 3.11
CA THR A 374 -13.90 6.14 3.99
C THR A 374 -12.90 7.14 3.38
N MET A 375 -12.51 6.95 2.13
CA MET A 375 -11.61 7.85 1.42
C MET A 375 -12.26 9.23 1.23
N HIS A 376 -11.46 10.28 1.45
CA HIS A 376 -11.95 11.65 1.26
C HIS A 376 -12.36 11.90 -0.22
N PRO A 377 -13.51 12.51 -0.51
CA PRO A 377 -14.02 12.65 -1.88
C PRO A 377 -13.09 13.40 -2.85
N GLN A 378 -12.20 14.24 -2.32
CA GLN A 378 -11.22 14.97 -3.13
C GLN A 378 -9.96 14.16 -3.45
N SER A 379 -9.72 13.01 -2.85
CA SER A 379 -8.48 12.23 -3.00
C SER A 379 -8.21 11.87 -4.47
N ILE A 380 -9.14 11.19 -5.11
CA ILE A 380 -8.98 10.76 -6.51
C ILE A 380 -8.98 11.96 -7.49
N PRO A 381 -9.89 12.95 -7.40
CA PRO A 381 -9.77 14.16 -8.21
C PRO A 381 -8.43 14.90 -8.07
N LEU A 382 -7.91 14.99 -6.85
CA LEU A 382 -6.66 15.69 -6.56
C LEU A 382 -5.45 15.02 -7.21
N ILE A 383 -5.30 13.69 -7.05
CA ILE A 383 -4.17 12.98 -7.67
C ILE A 383 -4.25 13.00 -9.20
N LYS A 384 -5.44 12.86 -9.79
CA LYS A 384 -5.63 12.97 -11.25
C LYS A 384 -5.26 14.35 -11.78
N ALA A 385 -5.63 15.42 -11.08
CA ALA A 385 -5.25 16.79 -11.44
C ALA A 385 -3.72 16.99 -11.34
N ALA A 386 -3.09 16.47 -10.27
CA ALA A 386 -1.65 16.54 -10.10
C ALA A 386 -0.90 15.75 -11.16
N ALA A 387 -1.31 14.51 -11.46
CA ALA A 387 -0.73 13.66 -12.50
C ALA A 387 -0.80 14.31 -13.88
N THR A 388 -1.94 14.90 -14.23
CA THR A 388 -2.10 15.67 -15.48
C THR A 388 -1.12 16.83 -15.56
N ARG A 389 -0.88 17.54 -14.44
CA ARG A 389 0.11 18.63 -14.39
C ARG A 389 1.55 18.13 -14.52
N CYS A 390 1.86 17.01 -13.89
CA CYS A 390 3.20 16.40 -13.94
C CYS A 390 3.46 15.69 -15.26
N GLN A 391 2.44 15.45 -16.07
CA GLN A 391 2.51 14.59 -17.27
C GLN A 391 2.91 13.16 -16.91
N ILE A 392 2.44 12.67 -15.76
CA ILE A 392 2.60 11.29 -15.31
C ILE A 392 1.30 10.57 -15.66
N GLU A 393 1.41 9.45 -16.35
CA GLU A 393 0.30 8.53 -16.61
C GLU A 393 0.23 7.54 -15.43
N LEU A 394 -0.88 7.55 -14.69
CA LEU A 394 -1.08 6.71 -13.53
C LEU A 394 -1.90 5.48 -13.88
N ASP A 395 -1.45 4.32 -13.43
CA ASP A 395 -2.21 3.07 -13.48
C ASP A 395 -2.96 2.90 -12.16
N PHE A 396 -4.29 2.92 -12.24
CA PHE A 396 -5.17 2.79 -11.07
C PHE A 396 -5.55 1.33 -10.87
N GLU A 397 -5.25 0.78 -9.71
CA GLU A 397 -5.51 -0.61 -9.39
C GLU A 397 -6.32 -0.83 -8.12
N ASP A 398 -6.85 -2.05 -8.00
CA ASP A 398 -7.58 -2.56 -6.84
C ASP A 398 -6.73 -3.68 -6.20
N LEU A 399 -6.25 -3.49 -4.97
CA LEU A 399 -5.33 -4.41 -4.32
C LEU A 399 -6.06 -5.61 -3.69
N ARG A 400 -5.59 -6.81 -4.02
CA ARG A 400 -6.02 -8.04 -3.34
C ARG A 400 -5.23 -8.29 -2.04
N ALA A 401 -4.82 -7.23 -1.35
CA ALA A 401 -3.99 -7.21 -0.14
C ALA A 401 -4.48 -6.15 0.84
N GLY A 402 -3.85 -6.03 1.99
CA GLY A 402 -3.94 -4.88 2.89
C GLY A 402 -2.87 -3.86 2.57
N THR A 403 -3.00 -2.66 3.10
CA THR A 403 -2.02 -1.58 3.04
C THR A 403 -1.92 -0.91 4.40
N THR A 404 -0.85 -0.16 4.65
CA THR A 404 -0.75 0.66 5.87
C THR A 404 -1.97 1.56 6.02
N ALA A 405 -2.42 2.23 4.95
CA ALA A 405 -3.62 3.06 4.98
C ALA A 405 -4.89 2.28 5.38
N ALA A 406 -5.03 1.03 4.92
CA ALA A 406 -6.16 0.18 5.29
C ALA A 406 -6.10 -0.22 6.78
N MET A 407 -4.93 -0.55 7.30
CA MET A 407 -4.73 -0.83 8.73
C MET A 407 -5.01 0.40 9.59
N LEU A 408 -4.56 1.57 9.18
CA LEU A 408 -4.79 2.84 9.88
C LEU A 408 -6.29 3.20 9.95
N SER A 409 -7.09 2.82 8.96
CA SER A 409 -8.53 3.07 8.97
C SER A 409 -9.26 2.40 10.16
N THR A 410 -8.70 1.31 10.72
CA THR A 410 -9.22 0.66 11.94
C THR A 410 -9.10 1.53 13.19
N LYS A 411 -8.29 2.58 13.14
CA LYS A 411 -8.13 3.57 14.21
C LYS A 411 -8.99 4.82 14.02
N GLY A 412 -9.91 4.80 13.05
CA GLY A 412 -10.80 5.90 12.74
C GLY A 412 -10.19 6.95 11.82
N LEU A 413 -9.02 6.68 11.24
CA LEU A 413 -8.43 7.52 10.20
C LEU A 413 -9.17 7.32 8.86
N PRO A 414 -9.14 8.30 7.94
CA PRO A 414 -9.76 8.14 6.62
C PRO A 414 -9.09 7.02 5.83
N GLY A 415 -9.80 6.43 4.88
CA GLY A 415 -9.19 5.56 3.89
C GLY A 415 -8.19 6.33 3.04
N GLY A 416 -7.02 5.76 2.81
CA GLY A 416 -5.95 6.36 2.04
C GLY A 416 -5.73 5.65 0.70
N MET A 417 -5.25 6.37 -0.30
CA MET A 417 -4.71 5.76 -1.51
C MET A 417 -3.26 5.34 -1.27
N SER A 418 -2.84 4.20 -1.82
CA SER A 418 -1.43 3.83 -1.84
C SER A 418 -0.79 4.25 -3.16
N LEU A 419 0.39 4.82 -3.09
CA LEU A 419 1.13 5.40 -4.20
C LEU A 419 2.46 4.67 -4.36
N PHE A 420 2.86 4.47 -5.60
CA PHE A 420 4.16 3.90 -5.94
C PHE A 420 5.32 4.65 -5.24
N SER A 421 6.30 3.90 -4.77
CA SER A 421 7.52 4.41 -4.14
C SER A 421 8.78 4.19 -5.00
N GLY A 422 8.66 3.41 -6.09
CA GLY A 422 9.76 3.01 -6.94
C GLY A 422 10.50 1.76 -6.45
N GLN A 423 9.88 0.98 -5.56
CA GLN A 423 10.35 -0.35 -5.13
C GLN A 423 9.87 -1.43 -6.10
N HIS A 424 10.66 -2.49 -6.25
CA HIS A 424 10.37 -3.65 -7.08
C HIS A 424 10.94 -4.90 -6.44
N ASN A 425 10.24 -6.04 -6.55
CA ASN A 425 10.61 -7.32 -5.98
C ASN A 425 10.84 -7.28 -4.46
N GLU A 426 10.02 -6.55 -3.75
CA GLU A 426 10.02 -6.43 -2.29
C GLU A 426 10.08 -7.82 -1.62
N HIS A 427 10.51 -7.86 -0.35
CA HIS A 427 10.67 -9.07 0.46
C HIS A 427 11.62 -10.13 -0.12
N SER A 428 12.51 -9.76 -1.05
CA SER A 428 13.42 -10.69 -1.69
C SER A 428 14.86 -10.15 -1.83
N VAL A 429 15.81 -11.05 -2.06
CA VAL A 429 17.21 -10.66 -2.39
C VAL A 429 17.35 -10.10 -3.82
N TYR A 430 16.27 -10.12 -4.61
CA TYR A 430 16.21 -9.53 -5.95
C TYR A 430 15.57 -8.14 -5.95
N GLU A 431 15.33 -7.58 -4.76
CA GLU A 431 14.77 -6.25 -4.60
C GLU A 431 15.66 -5.19 -5.24
N TYR A 432 15.02 -4.25 -5.94
CA TYR A 432 15.68 -3.05 -6.45
C TYR A 432 14.75 -1.85 -6.37
N SER A 433 15.33 -0.66 -6.29
CA SER A 433 14.63 0.62 -6.35
C SER A 433 14.99 1.36 -7.63
N VAL A 434 14.05 2.18 -8.14
CA VAL A 434 14.20 2.99 -9.34
C VAL A 434 14.16 4.47 -8.97
N LEU A 435 15.30 5.16 -9.07
CA LEU A 435 15.45 6.54 -8.62
C LEU A 435 14.48 7.50 -9.32
N GLU A 436 14.28 7.36 -10.61
CA GLU A 436 13.38 8.24 -11.38
C GLU A 436 11.92 8.02 -10.99
N GLU A 437 11.51 6.81 -10.58
CA GLU A 437 10.16 6.56 -10.07
C GLU A 437 9.97 7.15 -8.66
N MET A 438 10.95 7.00 -7.78
CA MET A 438 10.96 7.72 -6.48
C MET A 438 10.80 9.23 -6.69
N TYR A 439 11.51 9.79 -7.68
CA TYR A 439 11.47 11.22 -7.98
C TYR A 439 10.12 11.63 -8.58
N ASP A 440 9.51 10.79 -9.42
CA ASP A 440 8.18 11.02 -9.98
C ASP A 440 7.10 11.01 -8.87
N ALA A 441 7.16 10.07 -7.92
CA ALA A 441 6.27 10.04 -6.74
C ALA A 441 6.42 11.33 -5.90
N TYR A 442 7.65 11.76 -5.64
CA TYR A 442 7.95 12.99 -4.93
C TYR A 442 7.37 14.23 -5.62
N ILE A 443 7.56 14.39 -6.95
CA ILE A 443 7.03 15.50 -7.72
C ILE A 443 5.50 15.47 -7.78
N LEU A 444 4.91 14.29 -7.90
CA LEU A 444 3.46 14.10 -7.88
C LEU A 444 2.86 14.58 -6.55
N LEU A 445 3.42 14.15 -5.43
CA LEU A 445 2.98 14.54 -4.09
C LEU A 445 3.15 16.06 -3.84
N LEU A 446 4.26 16.64 -4.22
CA LEU A 446 4.45 18.11 -4.16
C LEU A 446 3.42 18.86 -5.01
N THR A 447 3.04 18.28 -6.15
CA THR A 447 2.04 18.87 -7.04
C THR A 447 0.64 18.73 -6.45
N MET A 448 0.31 17.63 -5.76
CA MET A 448 -0.93 17.49 -5.00
C MET A 448 -1.03 18.53 -3.89
N ILE A 449 0.06 18.72 -3.13
CA ILE A 449 0.15 19.75 -2.06
C ILE A 449 -0.06 21.17 -2.61
N ASP A 450 0.43 21.47 -3.81
CA ASP A 450 0.18 22.76 -4.49
C ASP A 450 -1.24 22.83 -5.08
N GLU A 451 -1.79 21.73 -5.59
CA GLU A 451 -3.10 21.70 -6.25
C GLU A 451 -4.27 21.85 -5.28
N ILE A 452 -4.21 21.26 -4.08
CA ILE A 452 -5.28 21.33 -3.07
C ILE A 452 -5.67 22.76 -2.68
N GLN A 453 -4.79 23.74 -2.94
CA GLN A 453 -5.00 25.14 -2.60
C GLN A 453 -5.78 25.92 -3.68
N LYS A 454 -5.98 25.33 -4.86
CA LYS A 454 -6.66 25.99 -5.98
C LYS A 454 -8.15 25.79 -5.93
#